data_5a57f62d8c0c4ced743a02ccf6bf2462
#
_entry.id   5a57f62d8c0c4ced743a02ccf6bf2462
#
_cell.length_a   1.000
_cell.length_b   1.000
_cell.length_c   1.000
_cell.angle_alpha   90.00
_cell.angle_beta   90.00
_cell.angle_gamma   90.00
#
_symmetry.space_group_name_H-M   'P 1'
#
loop_
_entity.id
_entity.type
_entity.pdbx_description
1 polymer ?
#
loop_
_entity_poly.entity_id
_entity_poly.type
_entity_poly.pdbx_seq_one_letter_code
_entity_poly.pdbx_strand_id
1 'polypeptide(L)'
;MNIFITEDDMCTTQKLNLARVHKWFEANNCKIIDDANIADKILVMTCNGFSLLEDRSYKRIQEYKENYKNKMIAVGCLVDSHPKQVAEIWDGPVVKTESKKTMSFSDIENLFPDFNTPLEAIPAQSVFRRKEDYREYNLKRRFINIAEGCAFACSFCTHKPGLGGRRSRKLDDILTQVSEAQKEGIDRIILMGMETAMYGIEHKTPFPMLLDEVMKIKGDFEVHIAQFNPFGVQKYYDQLIKTMVNKRITDFQAPFQSTSKRILDMMNRKYFDSKKVSSFMKTLRKENTRVVCRTDMIVGWPTETEEERQDSLEFAADNFDEVAVYSIEFNKDLPAWKYADKQFSKAEVDKIQKDCKEYLFKRGKMAHAGQQEDETALALEANRIKLRESKKAQAI
;
A
#
# COMPACT_ATOMS: atom_id res chain seq x y z
N MET A 1 24.77 17.79 -11.54
CA MET A 1 25.00 16.35 -11.33
C MET A 1 23.86 15.57 -11.97
N ASN A 2 24.19 14.48 -12.67
CA ASN A 2 23.23 13.57 -13.30
C ASN A 2 22.92 12.41 -12.34
N ILE A 3 21.64 12.17 -12.06
CA ILE A 3 21.17 11.11 -11.16
C ILE A 3 20.34 10.11 -11.97
N PHE A 4 20.70 8.84 -11.90
CA PHE A 4 19.90 7.75 -12.41
C PHE A 4 19.23 7.02 -11.24
N ILE A 5 17.97 6.64 -11.39
CA ILE A 5 17.20 5.94 -10.35
C ILE A 5 16.47 4.75 -10.98
N THR A 6 16.65 3.57 -10.43
CA THR A 6 15.85 2.41 -10.85
C THR A 6 14.45 2.51 -10.23
N GLU A 7 13.39 2.54 -11.05
CA GLU A 7 12.01 2.73 -10.58
C GLU A 7 11.13 1.49 -10.65
N ASP A 8 11.68 0.39 -11.14
CA ASP A 8 10.94 -0.86 -11.29
C ASP A 8 10.68 -1.52 -9.94
N ASP A 9 9.62 -2.33 -9.87
CA ASP A 9 9.28 -3.19 -8.73
C ASP A 9 8.97 -2.48 -7.39
N MET A 10 8.54 -1.22 -7.42
CA MET A 10 8.22 -0.48 -6.21
C MET A 10 6.71 -0.38 -5.95
N CYS A 11 6.30 -0.50 -4.68
CA CYS A 11 4.93 -0.23 -4.28
C CYS A 11 4.58 1.27 -4.41
N THR A 12 3.28 1.59 -4.51
CA THR A 12 2.80 2.98 -4.67
C THR A 12 3.31 3.92 -3.58
N THR A 13 3.38 3.47 -2.33
CA THR A 13 3.90 4.29 -1.22
C THR A 13 5.35 4.70 -1.45
N GLN A 14 6.20 3.76 -1.86
CA GLN A 14 7.61 4.08 -2.11
C GLN A 14 7.82 4.95 -3.34
N LYS A 15 6.98 4.77 -4.37
CA LYS A 15 7.01 5.67 -5.54
C LYS A 15 6.64 7.11 -5.20
N LEU A 16 5.68 7.32 -4.29
CA LEU A 16 5.34 8.66 -3.79
C LEU A 16 6.48 9.29 -3.00
N ASN A 17 7.14 8.49 -2.14
CA ASN A 17 8.31 8.95 -1.39
C ASN A 17 9.48 9.27 -2.35
N LEU A 18 9.70 8.43 -3.36
CA LEU A 18 10.72 8.65 -4.38
C LEU A 18 10.44 9.91 -5.22
N ALA A 19 9.18 10.19 -5.56
CA ALA A 19 8.82 11.41 -6.26
C ALA A 19 9.23 12.69 -5.49
N ARG A 20 9.23 12.62 -4.15
CA ARG A 20 9.78 13.69 -3.30
C ARG A 20 11.30 13.80 -3.42
N VAL A 21 11.99 12.67 -3.46
CA VAL A 21 13.45 12.62 -3.66
C VAL A 21 13.84 13.17 -5.04
N HIS A 22 13.07 12.88 -6.09
CA HIS A 22 13.26 13.50 -7.41
C HIS A 22 13.20 15.02 -7.33
N LYS A 23 12.15 15.56 -6.70
CA LYS A 23 12.00 17.01 -6.51
C LYS A 23 13.11 17.63 -5.67
N TRP A 24 13.63 16.87 -4.71
CA TRP A 24 14.77 17.29 -3.90
C TRP A 24 16.05 17.39 -4.73
N PHE A 25 16.32 16.42 -5.60
CA PHE A 25 17.44 16.50 -6.53
C PHE A 25 17.30 17.67 -7.49
N GLU A 26 16.11 17.89 -8.08
CA GLU A 26 15.83 19.01 -8.97
C GLU A 26 16.06 20.36 -8.24
N ALA A 27 15.58 20.51 -7.00
CA ALA A 27 15.76 21.70 -6.17
C ALA A 27 17.24 21.98 -5.83
N ASN A 28 18.10 20.98 -5.88
CA ASN A 28 19.53 21.07 -5.70
C ASN A 28 20.32 21.03 -7.02
N ASN A 29 19.68 21.45 -8.14
CA ASN A 29 20.27 21.56 -9.47
C ASN A 29 20.83 20.24 -10.05
N CYS A 30 20.23 19.11 -9.66
CA CYS A 30 20.52 17.83 -10.27
C CYS A 30 19.53 17.54 -11.40
N LYS A 31 19.97 16.75 -12.38
CA LYS A 31 19.14 16.26 -13.48
C LYS A 31 18.88 14.78 -13.31
N ILE A 32 17.62 14.38 -13.28
CA ILE A 32 17.23 12.97 -13.36
C ILE A 32 17.31 12.53 -14.82
N ILE A 33 17.99 11.42 -15.08
CA ILE A 33 18.28 10.89 -16.40
C ILE A 33 17.91 9.42 -16.52
N ASP A 34 17.74 8.94 -17.75
CA ASP A 34 17.31 7.57 -18.06
C ASP A 34 18.48 6.63 -18.44
N ASP A 35 19.73 7.13 -18.48
CA ASP A 35 20.91 6.35 -18.84
C ASP A 35 21.92 6.28 -17.67
N ALA A 36 22.08 5.09 -17.10
CA ALA A 36 23.00 4.84 -16.00
C ALA A 36 24.48 5.07 -16.36
N ASN A 37 24.87 4.93 -17.64
CA ASN A 37 26.27 5.07 -18.06
C ASN A 37 26.80 6.50 -17.86
N ILE A 38 25.94 7.49 -18.11
CA ILE A 38 26.31 8.91 -18.00
C ILE A 38 25.90 9.55 -16.66
N ALA A 39 25.38 8.72 -15.73
CA ALA A 39 25.04 9.17 -14.38
C ALA A 39 26.28 9.41 -13.53
N ASP A 40 26.23 10.44 -12.68
CA ASP A 40 27.21 10.69 -11.62
C ASP A 40 26.92 9.86 -10.37
N LYS A 41 25.64 9.65 -10.07
CA LYS A 41 25.14 8.77 -9.00
C LYS A 41 23.97 7.93 -9.47
N ILE A 42 23.86 6.72 -8.92
CA ILE A 42 22.87 5.72 -9.27
C ILE A 42 22.17 5.24 -7.99
N LEU A 43 20.90 5.51 -7.86
CA LEU A 43 20.05 5.00 -6.77
C LEU A 43 19.42 3.69 -7.22
N VAL A 44 19.85 2.59 -6.63
CA VAL A 44 19.30 1.25 -6.89
C VAL A 44 18.19 0.99 -5.88
N MET A 45 16.94 1.17 -6.32
CA MET A 45 15.76 0.96 -5.48
C MET A 45 15.51 -0.52 -5.23
N THR A 46 15.17 -0.85 -4.00
CA THR A 46 15.00 -2.23 -3.52
C THR A 46 13.66 -2.42 -2.83
N CYS A 47 13.09 -3.61 -2.98
CA CYS A 47 11.83 -4.02 -2.38
C CYS A 47 11.97 -5.38 -1.68
N ASN A 48 11.21 -5.60 -0.62
CA ASN A 48 11.08 -6.87 0.09
C ASN A 48 9.62 -7.30 0.27
N GLY A 49 8.72 -6.76 -0.56
CA GLY A 49 7.28 -6.99 -0.41
C GLY A 49 6.88 -8.45 -0.59
N PHE A 50 7.56 -9.18 -1.47
CA PHE A 50 7.37 -10.59 -1.78
C PHE A 50 8.71 -11.20 -2.14
N SER A 51 8.84 -12.53 -2.03
CA SER A 51 10.08 -13.25 -2.34
C SER A 51 10.60 -12.95 -3.74
N LEU A 52 9.72 -12.86 -4.74
CA LEU A 52 10.09 -12.50 -6.12
C LEU A 52 10.72 -11.11 -6.21
N LEU A 53 10.17 -10.12 -5.51
CA LEU A 53 10.70 -8.74 -5.51
C LEU A 53 11.99 -8.64 -4.70
N GLU A 54 12.11 -9.43 -3.65
CA GLU A 54 13.34 -9.58 -2.87
C GLU A 54 14.46 -10.13 -3.73
N ASP A 55 14.24 -11.27 -4.43
CA ASP A 55 15.20 -11.88 -5.35
C ASP A 55 15.64 -10.93 -6.48
N ARG A 56 14.68 -10.21 -7.07
CA ARG A 56 14.97 -9.19 -8.09
C ARG A 56 15.82 -8.06 -7.52
N SER A 57 15.57 -7.65 -6.28
CA SER A 57 16.35 -6.60 -5.62
C SER A 57 17.79 -7.04 -5.37
N TYR A 58 18.02 -8.28 -4.90
CA TYR A 58 19.37 -8.83 -4.75
C TYR A 58 20.12 -8.91 -6.08
N LYS A 59 19.49 -9.42 -7.14
CA LYS A 59 20.08 -9.48 -8.49
C LYS A 59 20.44 -8.09 -9.00
N ARG A 60 19.56 -7.12 -8.82
CA ARG A 60 19.76 -5.73 -9.24
C ARG A 60 20.94 -5.08 -8.50
N ILE A 61 21.07 -5.29 -7.18
CA ILE A 61 22.23 -4.82 -6.43
C ILE A 61 23.53 -5.41 -7.02
N GLN A 62 23.57 -6.70 -7.30
CA GLN A 62 24.76 -7.37 -7.88
C GLN A 62 25.08 -6.81 -9.26
N GLU A 63 24.12 -6.71 -10.16
CA GLU A 63 24.27 -6.17 -11.52
C GLU A 63 24.83 -4.74 -11.52
N TYR A 64 24.23 -3.85 -10.72
CA TYR A 64 24.69 -2.47 -10.65
C TYR A 64 26.02 -2.31 -9.93
N LYS A 65 26.33 -3.16 -8.95
CA LYS A 65 27.64 -3.23 -8.31
C LYS A 65 28.74 -3.57 -9.31
N GLU A 66 28.51 -4.57 -10.18
CA GLU A 66 29.49 -5.00 -11.18
C GLU A 66 29.81 -3.89 -12.19
N ASN A 67 28.79 -3.15 -12.63
CA ASN A 67 28.93 -2.16 -13.69
C ASN A 67 29.21 -0.74 -13.17
N TYR A 68 28.77 -0.39 -11.94
CA TYR A 68 28.74 1.00 -11.49
C TYR A 68 29.12 1.19 -10.00
N LYS A 69 29.95 0.32 -9.43
CA LYS A 69 30.30 0.28 -7.99
C LYS A 69 30.52 1.67 -7.37
N ASN A 70 31.33 2.50 -8.02
CA ASN A 70 31.74 3.82 -7.47
C ASN A 70 30.62 4.88 -7.47
N LYS A 71 29.53 4.64 -8.18
CA LYS A 71 28.40 5.56 -8.35
C LYS A 71 27.14 5.10 -7.63
N MET A 72 27.10 3.81 -7.22
CA MET A 72 25.90 3.13 -6.74
C MET A 72 25.60 3.46 -5.28
N ILE A 73 24.30 3.61 -4.98
CA ILE A 73 23.70 3.74 -3.65
C ILE A 73 22.54 2.75 -3.61
N ALA A 74 22.52 1.81 -2.65
CA ALA A 74 21.38 0.92 -2.46
C ALA A 74 20.32 1.59 -1.57
N VAL A 75 19.05 1.59 -2.01
CA VAL A 75 17.98 2.37 -1.38
C VAL A 75 16.72 1.51 -1.20
N GLY A 76 16.06 1.58 -0.07
CA GLY A 76 14.69 1.05 0.07
C GLY A 76 14.51 -0.06 1.10
N CYS A 77 13.38 -0.77 0.97
CA CYS A 77 12.90 -1.66 2.02
C CYS A 77 13.79 -2.88 2.30
N LEU A 78 14.49 -3.42 1.28
CA LEU A 78 15.38 -4.56 1.48
C LEU A 78 16.56 -4.19 2.39
N VAL A 79 17.08 -2.98 2.24
CA VAL A 79 18.20 -2.46 3.06
C VAL A 79 17.82 -2.40 4.55
N ASP A 80 16.54 -2.12 4.84
CA ASP A 80 16.03 -2.08 6.21
C ASP A 80 15.77 -3.46 6.78
N SER A 81 15.13 -4.32 5.98
CA SER A 81 14.65 -5.63 6.45
C SER A 81 15.73 -6.69 6.49
N HIS A 82 16.72 -6.62 5.59
CA HIS A 82 17.78 -7.62 5.41
C HIS A 82 19.18 -6.98 5.41
N PRO A 83 19.51 -6.14 6.41
CA PRO A 83 20.77 -5.38 6.39
C PRO A 83 22.02 -6.25 6.37
N LYS A 84 21.97 -7.43 7.00
CA LYS A 84 23.10 -8.38 7.01
C LYS A 84 23.32 -9.01 5.64
N GLN A 85 22.26 -9.50 5.02
CA GLN A 85 22.30 -10.12 3.69
C GLN A 85 22.70 -9.12 2.60
N VAL A 86 22.20 -7.87 2.71
CA VAL A 86 22.64 -6.78 1.82
C VAL A 86 24.12 -6.49 2.02
N ALA A 87 24.63 -6.45 3.24
CA ALA A 87 26.04 -6.21 3.53
C ALA A 87 26.99 -7.31 3.01
N GLU A 88 26.50 -8.54 2.84
CA GLU A 88 27.27 -9.63 2.21
C GLU A 88 27.56 -9.39 0.71
N ILE A 89 26.66 -8.68 0.03
CA ILE A 89 26.77 -8.42 -1.42
C ILE A 89 27.13 -6.97 -1.76
N TRP A 90 26.88 -6.02 -0.86
CA TRP A 90 27.11 -4.59 -1.06
C TRP A 90 27.75 -3.92 0.16
N ASP A 91 28.95 -3.40 -0.02
CA ASP A 91 29.80 -2.74 0.99
C ASP A 91 29.80 -1.20 0.90
N GLY A 92 29.00 -0.64 -0.01
CA GLY A 92 28.94 0.80 -0.29
C GLY A 92 27.77 1.50 0.42
N PRO A 93 27.46 2.75 -0.01
CA PRO A 93 26.42 3.56 0.60
C PRO A 93 25.02 2.91 0.54
N VAL A 94 24.26 3.07 1.64
CA VAL A 94 22.88 2.61 1.73
C VAL A 94 21.97 3.73 2.25
N VAL A 95 20.72 3.77 1.76
CA VAL A 95 19.69 4.68 2.26
C VAL A 95 18.46 3.87 2.66
N LYS A 96 18.12 3.95 3.93
CA LYS A 96 16.99 3.26 4.51
C LYS A 96 15.67 3.94 4.18
N THR A 97 14.60 3.14 4.04
CA THR A 97 13.24 3.67 3.97
C THR A 97 12.84 4.25 5.32
N GLU A 98 13.02 3.45 6.40
CA GLU A 98 12.81 3.95 7.74
C GLU A 98 13.96 4.87 8.13
N SER A 99 13.62 6.11 8.48
CA SER A 99 14.54 7.03 9.11
C SER A 99 14.08 7.30 10.54
N LYS A 100 15.04 7.50 11.44
CA LYS A 100 14.77 8.04 12.79
C LYS A 100 14.23 9.47 12.72
N LYS A 101 14.36 10.12 11.57
CA LYS A 101 13.81 11.44 11.25
C LYS A 101 12.34 11.31 10.83
N THR A 102 11.72 12.42 10.52
CA THR A 102 10.28 12.53 10.29
C THR A 102 9.77 11.99 8.98
N MET A 103 10.63 11.54 8.05
CA MET A 103 10.22 11.10 6.71
C MET A 103 11.10 10.00 6.14
N SER A 104 10.53 9.24 5.21
CA SER A 104 11.23 8.19 4.46
C SER A 104 12.38 8.77 3.62
N PHE A 105 13.44 8.00 3.52
CA PHE A 105 14.67 8.32 2.76
C PHE A 105 15.46 9.53 3.26
N SER A 106 15.16 10.13 4.42
CA SER A 106 15.85 11.35 4.88
C SER A 106 17.36 11.16 5.07
N ASP A 107 17.83 9.93 5.27
CA ASP A 107 19.27 9.66 5.42
C ASP A 107 20.07 9.88 4.12
N ILE A 108 19.37 10.04 2.96
CA ILE A 108 20.01 10.37 1.69
C ILE A 108 20.79 11.69 1.76
N GLU A 109 20.34 12.65 2.57
CA GLU A 109 21.00 13.94 2.75
C GLU A 109 22.45 13.80 3.21
N ASN A 110 22.75 12.74 3.99
CA ASN A 110 24.11 12.49 4.48
C ASN A 110 25.10 12.15 3.35
N LEU A 111 24.59 11.72 2.19
CA LEU A 111 25.38 11.38 1.00
C LEU A 111 25.60 12.57 0.05
N PHE A 112 24.93 13.69 0.32
CA PHE A 112 24.96 14.92 -0.49
C PHE A 112 25.11 16.16 0.41
N PRO A 113 26.24 16.28 1.15
CA PRO A 113 26.44 17.32 2.16
C PRO A 113 26.49 18.74 1.60
N ASP A 114 26.76 18.89 0.30
CA ASP A 114 26.85 20.18 -0.38
C ASP A 114 25.49 20.71 -0.89
N PHE A 115 24.41 19.96 -0.64
CA PHE A 115 23.06 20.40 -1.05
C PHE A 115 22.51 21.45 -0.08
N ASN A 116 21.97 22.52 -0.65
CA ASN A 116 21.47 23.67 0.11
C ASN A 116 19.99 23.53 0.52
N THR A 117 19.20 22.82 -0.27
CA THR A 117 17.77 22.59 0.02
C THR A 117 17.62 21.27 0.76
N PRO A 118 17.15 21.28 2.03
CA PRO A 118 16.92 20.03 2.76
C PRO A 118 15.70 19.30 2.22
N LEU A 119 15.68 17.95 2.33
CA LEU A 119 14.57 17.10 1.86
C LEU A 119 13.24 17.47 2.55
N GLU A 120 13.29 17.88 3.81
CA GLU A 120 12.10 18.29 4.56
C GLU A 120 11.43 19.55 4.01
N ALA A 121 12.18 20.42 3.31
CA ALA A 121 11.61 21.60 2.63
C ALA A 121 10.80 21.21 1.38
N ILE A 122 10.96 20.00 0.85
CA ILE A 122 10.20 19.53 -0.31
C ILE A 122 8.85 18.96 0.16
N PRO A 123 7.72 19.48 -0.33
CA PRO A 123 6.40 18.97 0.01
C PRO A 123 6.27 17.49 -0.35
N ALA A 124 5.49 16.75 0.42
CA ALA A 124 5.12 15.38 0.07
C ALA A 124 4.41 15.38 -1.30
N GLN A 125 4.82 14.50 -2.17
CA GLN A 125 4.26 14.43 -3.52
C GLN A 125 2.93 13.69 -3.51
N SER A 126 1.99 14.18 -4.32
CA SER A 126 0.67 13.56 -4.49
C SER A 126 0.44 13.08 -5.92
N VAL A 127 1.32 13.44 -6.85
CA VAL A 127 1.25 13.03 -8.24
C VAL A 127 1.99 11.72 -8.40
N PHE A 128 1.32 10.74 -8.95
CA PHE A 128 1.90 9.47 -9.28
C PHE A 128 2.04 9.36 -10.81
N ARG A 129 3.26 9.42 -11.31
CA ARG A 129 3.56 9.02 -12.68
C ARG A 129 3.77 7.51 -12.70
N ARG A 130 2.73 6.75 -12.94
CA ARG A 130 2.90 5.40 -13.47
C ARG A 130 3.15 5.51 -14.97
N LYS A 131 4.00 4.62 -15.52
CA LYS A 131 4.25 4.49 -16.96
C LYS A 131 2.94 4.58 -17.76
N GLU A 132 3.03 4.85 -19.00
CA GLU A 132 2.00 5.12 -20.02
C GLU A 132 0.77 4.21 -20.02
N ASP A 133 0.84 3.08 -19.31
CA ASP A 133 -0.14 1.99 -19.24
C ASP A 133 -1.53 2.40 -18.73
N TYR A 134 -1.66 3.50 -17.98
CA TYR A 134 -2.96 4.00 -17.53
C TYR A 134 -3.53 5.13 -18.40
N ARG A 135 -2.84 5.56 -19.43
CA ARG A 135 -3.37 6.53 -20.42
C ARG A 135 -4.55 5.95 -21.19
N GLU A 136 -4.53 4.64 -21.44
CA GLU A 136 -5.60 3.92 -22.13
C GLU A 136 -6.97 4.07 -21.43
N TYR A 137 -6.98 4.17 -20.09
CA TYR A 137 -8.20 4.36 -19.32
C TYR A 137 -8.51 5.81 -18.95
N ASN A 138 -7.74 6.78 -19.45
CA ASN A 138 -7.89 8.22 -19.19
C ASN A 138 -8.13 8.55 -17.70
N LEU A 139 -7.44 7.84 -16.80
CA LEU A 139 -7.66 7.92 -15.36
C LEU A 139 -6.96 9.15 -14.76
N LYS A 140 -7.72 10.21 -14.55
CA LYS A 140 -7.29 11.39 -13.82
C LYS A 140 -7.36 11.12 -12.30
N ARG A 141 -6.36 10.45 -11.76
CA ARG A 141 -6.32 10.09 -10.34
C ARG A 141 -5.07 10.61 -9.64
N ARG A 142 -5.22 10.92 -8.36
CA ARG A 142 -4.13 11.35 -7.49
C ARG A 142 -4.09 10.52 -6.23
N PHE A 143 -2.94 9.95 -5.95
CA PHE A 143 -2.67 9.26 -4.70
C PHE A 143 -2.12 10.25 -3.68
N ILE A 144 -2.76 10.34 -2.53
CA ILE A 144 -2.34 11.17 -1.41
C ILE A 144 -1.99 10.28 -0.25
N ASN A 145 -0.70 10.18 0.06
CA ASN A 145 -0.24 9.47 1.24
C ASN A 145 -0.57 10.30 2.48
N ILE A 146 -1.44 9.77 3.36
CA ILE A 146 -1.87 10.47 4.57
C ILE A 146 -1.04 10.13 5.80
N ALA A 147 -0.37 8.97 5.79
CA ALA A 147 0.49 8.52 6.88
C ALA A 147 1.58 7.56 6.38
N GLU A 148 2.76 7.65 6.97
CA GLU A 148 3.86 6.71 6.80
C GLU A 148 3.90 5.71 7.96
N GLY A 149 4.48 4.53 7.73
CA GLY A 149 4.58 3.49 8.73
C GLY A 149 3.24 2.88 9.14
N CYS A 150 3.24 2.04 10.17
CA CYS A 150 2.05 1.33 10.63
C CYS A 150 2.01 1.23 12.16
N ALA A 151 0.82 1.42 12.74
CA ALA A 151 0.60 1.30 14.18
C ALA A 151 0.54 -0.16 14.67
N PHE A 152 0.34 -1.11 13.76
CA PHE A 152 0.18 -2.52 14.08
C PHE A 152 1.49 -3.31 13.91
N ALA A 153 1.53 -4.51 14.50
CA ALA A 153 2.68 -5.41 14.44
C ALA A 153 2.23 -6.83 14.02
N CYS A 154 1.59 -6.91 12.84
CA CYS A 154 1.16 -8.19 12.29
C CYS A 154 2.37 -9.11 12.09
N SER A 155 2.26 -10.37 12.51
CA SER A 155 3.40 -11.30 12.55
C SER A 155 3.95 -11.67 11.17
N PHE A 156 3.16 -11.52 10.13
CA PHE A 156 3.46 -11.84 8.73
C PHE A 156 3.93 -10.64 7.90
N CYS A 157 3.95 -9.44 8.46
CA CYS A 157 4.13 -8.24 7.65
C CYS A 157 5.60 -7.99 7.29
N THR A 158 5.95 -8.21 6.04
CA THR A 158 7.29 -7.95 5.48
C THR A 158 7.67 -6.46 5.47
N HIS A 159 6.68 -5.58 5.43
CA HIS A 159 6.91 -4.14 5.37
C HIS A 159 7.29 -3.52 6.72
N LYS A 160 6.90 -4.14 7.84
CA LYS A 160 7.07 -3.55 9.18
C LYS A 160 8.52 -3.19 9.53
N PRO A 161 9.53 -4.03 9.22
CA PRO A 161 10.92 -3.69 9.48
C PRO A 161 11.39 -2.42 8.77
N GLY A 162 10.95 -2.19 7.52
CA GLY A 162 11.37 -1.06 6.70
C GLY A 162 10.51 0.20 6.83
N LEU A 163 9.35 0.13 7.50
CA LEU A 163 8.42 1.26 7.58
C LEU A 163 8.29 1.88 8.96
N GLY A 164 8.71 1.14 9.97
CA GLY A 164 8.71 1.61 11.35
C GLY A 164 7.33 1.95 11.94
N GLY A 165 7.34 2.84 12.92
CA GLY A 165 6.16 3.36 13.56
C GLY A 165 5.35 4.30 12.66
N ARG A 166 4.05 4.43 12.93
CA ARG A 166 3.19 5.33 12.16
C ARG A 166 3.53 6.79 12.44
N ARG A 167 3.52 7.59 11.36
CA ARG A 167 3.67 9.05 11.37
C ARG A 167 2.59 9.63 10.44
N SER A 168 1.60 10.30 11.01
CA SER A 168 0.53 10.94 10.23
C SER A 168 1.00 12.30 9.71
N ARG A 169 0.58 12.63 8.49
CA ARG A 169 0.79 13.95 7.93
C ARG A 169 -0.18 14.96 8.54
N LYS A 170 0.18 16.23 8.53
CA LYS A 170 -0.70 17.31 8.99
C LYS A 170 -1.96 17.37 8.12
N LEU A 171 -3.09 17.65 8.76
CA LEU A 171 -4.38 17.77 8.09
C LEU A 171 -4.34 18.81 6.95
N ASP A 172 -3.82 20.00 7.23
CA ASP A 172 -3.77 21.10 6.26
C ASP A 172 -2.96 20.76 5.01
N ASP A 173 -1.85 20.00 5.13
CA ASP A 173 -1.04 19.56 4.01
C ASP A 173 -1.83 18.62 3.08
N ILE A 174 -2.66 17.75 3.66
CA ILE A 174 -3.50 16.83 2.90
C ILE A 174 -4.62 17.59 2.20
N LEU A 175 -5.30 18.49 2.91
CA LEU A 175 -6.38 19.30 2.34
C LEU A 175 -5.89 20.22 1.22
N THR A 176 -4.69 20.78 1.36
CA THR A 176 -4.03 21.55 0.31
C THR A 176 -3.85 20.69 -0.95
N GLN A 177 -3.30 19.48 -0.81
CA GLN A 177 -3.09 18.58 -1.96
C GLN A 177 -4.40 18.12 -2.61
N VAL A 178 -5.47 17.91 -1.84
CA VAL A 178 -6.80 17.62 -2.41
C VAL A 178 -7.31 18.82 -3.20
N SER A 179 -7.17 20.04 -2.66
CA SER A 179 -7.60 21.27 -3.31
C SER A 179 -6.83 21.57 -4.60
N GLU A 180 -5.51 21.32 -4.59
CA GLU A 180 -4.67 21.43 -5.78
C GLU A 180 -5.06 20.41 -6.84
N ALA A 181 -5.31 19.16 -6.45
CA ALA A 181 -5.78 18.13 -7.36
C ALA A 181 -7.09 18.53 -8.06
N GLN A 182 -8.01 19.18 -7.34
CA GLN A 182 -9.24 19.70 -7.93
C GLN A 182 -8.99 20.81 -8.95
N LYS A 183 -8.09 21.74 -8.67
CA LYS A 183 -7.71 22.81 -9.63
C LYS A 183 -7.08 22.24 -10.90
N GLU A 184 -6.42 21.10 -10.81
CA GLU A 184 -5.82 20.39 -11.94
C GLU A 184 -6.82 19.48 -12.70
N GLY A 185 -8.08 19.45 -12.28
CA GLY A 185 -9.11 18.63 -12.90
C GLY A 185 -8.95 17.13 -12.62
N ILE A 186 -8.37 16.76 -11.49
CA ILE A 186 -8.33 15.37 -11.00
C ILE A 186 -9.70 15.00 -10.48
N ASP A 187 -10.26 13.94 -11.01
CA ASP A 187 -11.61 13.45 -10.67
C ASP A 187 -11.63 12.36 -9.59
N ARG A 188 -10.44 11.81 -9.23
CA ARG A 188 -10.35 10.71 -8.26
C ARG A 188 -9.18 10.90 -7.31
N ILE A 189 -9.49 11.01 -6.02
CA ILE A 189 -8.52 11.13 -4.92
C ILE A 189 -8.44 9.80 -4.18
N ILE A 190 -7.25 9.24 -4.08
CA ILE A 190 -6.97 8.02 -3.33
C ILE A 190 -6.25 8.41 -2.03
N LEU A 191 -6.95 8.37 -0.91
CA LEU A 191 -6.35 8.52 0.42
C LEU A 191 -5.70 7.19 0.80
N MET A 192 -4.39 7.18 0.96
CA MET A 192 -3.63 5.96 1.19
C MET A 192 -2.54 6.11 2.24
N GLY A 193 -2.00 4.99 2.66
CA GLY A 193 -0.89 4.80 3.58
C GLY A 193 -0.69 3.30 3.77
N MET A 194 0.31 2.89 4.55
CA MET A 194 0.44 1.47 4.91
C MET A 194 -0.66 1.03 5.87
N GLU A 195 -1.27 1.98 6.57
CA GLU A 195 -2.43 1.80 7.42
C GLU A 195 -3.08 3.18 7.64
N THR A 196 -4.31 3.33 7.20
CA THR A 196 -5.00 4.62 7.18
C THR A 196 -6.00 4.82 8.34
N ALA A 197 -6.48 3.73 8.95
CA ALA A 197 -7.53 3.79 9.98
C ALA A 197 -7.09 4.52 11.26
N MET A 198 -5.80 4.46 11.57
CA MET A 198 -5.23 5.08 12.76
C MET A 198 -4.60 6.45 12.48
N TYR A 199 -4.90 7.05 11.30
CA TYR A 199 -4.46 8.41 10.98
C TYR A 199 -4.78 9.41 12.10
N GLY A 200 -3.85 10.31 12.37
CA GLY A 200 -4.03 11.51 13.18
C GLY A 200 -4.22 11.30 14.67
N ILE A 201 -4.10 10.06 15.18
CA ILE A 201 -4.24 9.80 16.63
C ILE A 201 -3.23 10.62 17.44
N GLU A 202 -1.99 10.74 16.96
CA GLU A 202 -0.95 11.54 17.62
C GLU A 202 -1.24 13.04 17.61
N HIS A 203 -2.06 13.51 16.70
CA HIS A 203 -2.42 14.94 16.53
C HIS A 203 -3.84 15.24 17.00
N LYS A 204 -4.57 14.27 17.57
CA LYS A 204 -5.98 14.38 17.94
C LYS A 204 -6.92 14.73 16.77
N THR A 205 -6.51 14.41 15.55
CA THR A 205 -7.25 14.60 14.29
C THR A 205 -7.51 13.25 13.62
N PRO A 206 -8.36 12.37 14.20
CA PRO A 206 -8.53 11.00 13.73
C PRO A 206 -9.08 10.94 12.30
N PHE A 207 -8.94 9.79 11.64
CA PHE A 207 -9.34 9.60 10.25
C PHE A 207 -10.77 10.08 9.91
N PRO A 208 -11.81 9.86 10.73
CA PRO A 208 -13.13 10.40 10.41
C PRO A 208 -13.13 11.94 10.27
N MET A 209 -12.36 12.64 11.09
CA MET A 209 -12.23 14.10 11.01
C MET A 209 -11.53 14.53 9.70
N LEU A 210 -10.45 13.84 9.31
CA LEU A 210 -9.84 14.07 8.00
C LEU A 210 -10.85 13.87 6.88
N LEU A 211 -11.61 12.78 6.92
CA LEU A 211 -12.58 12.45 5.87
C LEU A 211 -13.69 13.52 5.80
N ASP A 212 -14.20 13.98 6.94
CA ASP A 212 -15.18 15.07 7.02
C ASP A 212 -14.65 16.36 6.37
N GLU A 213 -13.40 16.73 6.66
CA GLU A 213 -12.79 17.94 6.08
C GLU A 213 -12.57 17.79 4.57
N VAL A 214 -12.13 16.62 4.09
CA VAL A 214 -12.02 16.34 2.65
C VAL A 214 -13.38 16.46 1.96
N MET A 215 -14.46 15.98 2.59
CA MET A 215 -15.81 16.07 2.02
C MET A 215 -16.37 17.50 1.98
N LYS A 216 -15.84 18.46 2.75
CA LYS A 216 -16.18 19.88 2.66
C LYS A 216 -15.57 20.58 1.45
N ILE A 217 -14.50 20.05 0.90
CA ILE A 217 -13.87 20.62 -0.32
C ILE A 217 -14.88 20.50 -1.47
N LYS A 218 -15.19 21.64 -2.11
CA LYS A 218 -16.09 21.69 -3.25
C LYS A 218 -15.43 21.09 -4.48
N GLY A 219 -16.19 20.39 -5.31
CA GLY A 219 -15.72 19.80 -6.57
C GLY A 219 -16.44 18.49 -6.88
N ASP A 220 -16.38 18.11 -8.14
CA ASP A 220 -16.88 16.82 -8.62
C ASP A 220 -15.72 15.81 -8.68
N PHE A 221 -15.42 15.23 -7.53
CA PHE A 221 -14.38 14.21 -7.41
C PHE A 221 -14.83 13.05 -6.54
N GLU A 222 -14.30 11.89 -6.85
CA GLU A 222 -14.47 10.67 -6.07
C GLU A 222 -13.35 10.52 -5.05
N VAL A 223 -13.67 9.91 -3.91
CA VAL A 223 -12.70 9.56 -2.86
C VAL A 223 -12.65 8.05 -2.68
N HIS A 224 -11.43 7.52 -2.78
CA HIS A 224 -11.10 6.15 -2.47
C HIS A 224 -10.33 6.09 -1.16
N ILE A 225 -10.67 5.15 -0.30
CA ILE A 225 -9.99 4.91 0.98
C ILE A 225 -9.28 3.57 0.88
N ALA A 226 -7.95 3.59 0.88
CA ALA A 226 -7.13 2.39 0.76
C ALA A 226 -6.51 1.97 2.10
N GLN A 227 -6.27 0.67 2.27
CA GLN A 227 -5.53 0.08 3.41
C GLN A 227 -6.11 0.45 4.79
N PHE A 228 -7.43 0.49 4.90
CA PHE A 228 -8.12 0.85 6.13
C PHE A 228 -8.25 -0.38 7.05
N ASN A 229 -7.48 -0.45 8.13
CA ASN A 229 -7.57 -1.57 9.05
C ASN A 229 -8.99 -1.68 9.65
N PRO A 230 -9.65 -2.85 9.62
CA PRO A 230 -11.01 -3.04 10.16
C PRO A 230 -11.17 -2.65 11.64
N PHE A 231 -10.08 -2.59 12.40
CA PHE A 231 -10.10 -2.02 13.75
C PHE A 231 -10.64 -0.58 13.78
N GLY A 232 -10.32 0.22 12.75
CA GLY A 232 -10.85 1.57 12.62
C GLY A 232 -12.37 1.60 12.40
N VAL A 233 -12.92 0.62 11.68
CA VAL A 233 -14.38 0.45 11.53
C VAL A 233 -15.02 0.26 12.90
N GLN A 234 -14.44 -0.59 13.75
CA GLN A 234 -14.97 -0.87 15.07
C GLN A 234 -14.84 0.32 16.02
N LYS A 235 -13.73 1.04 15.90
CA LYS A 235 -13.42 2.21 16.76
C LYS A 235 -14.26 3.42 16.42
N TYR A 236 -14.55 3.65 15.14
CA TYR A 236 -15.15 4.88 14.63
C TYR A 236 -16.48 4.63 13.89
N TYR A 237 -17.22 3.57 14.21
CA TYR A 237 -18.38 3.11 13.46
C TYR A 237 -19.34 4.25 13.09
N ASP A 238 -19.92 4.94 14.08
CA ASP A 238 -20.93 5.97 13.85
C ASP A 238 -20.38 7.21 13.11
N GLN A 239 -19.14 7.58 13.44
CA GLN A 239 -18.48 8.71 12.79
C GLN A 239 -18.18 8.41 11.31
N LEU A 240 -17.73 7.19 11.01
CA LEU A 240 -17.45 6.78 9.64
C LEU A 240 -18.72 6.67 8.80
N ILE A 241 -19.77 6.02 9.31
CA ILE A 241 -21.04 5.91 8.57
C ILE A 241 -21.58 7.28 8.21
N LYS A 242 -21.58 8.22 9.16
CA LYS A 242 -22.08 9.58 8.93
C LYS A 242 -21.46 10.23 7.67
N THR A 243 -20.15 10.03 7.44
CA THR A 243 -19.44 10.63 6.29
C THR A 243 -19.43 9.70 5.09
N MET A 244 -19.28 8.40 5.27
CA MET A 244 -19.10 7.44 4.17
C MET A 244 -20.39 7.18 3.38
N VAL A 245 -21.56 7.61 3.86
CA VAL A 245 -22.78 7.62 3.05
C VAL A 245 -22.76 8.67 1.94
N ASN A 246 -21.78 9.57 1.94
CA ASN A 246 -21.56 10.54 0.86
C ASN A 246 -21.24 9.82 -0.46
N LYS A 247 -22.01 10.10 -1.50
CA LYS A 247 -21.91 9.44 -2.83
C LYS A 247 -20.58 9.70 -3.58
N ARG A 248 -19.76 10.64 -3.09
CA ARG A 248 -18.40 10.83 -3.60
C ARG A 248 -17.42 9.77 -3.08
N ILE A 249 -17.75 9.04 -2.00
CA ILE A 249 -16.92 7.92 -1.54
C ILE A 249 -17.34 6.70 -2.33
N THR A 250 -16.49 6.29 -3.28
CA THR A 250 -16.82 5.25 -4.27
C THR A 250 -15.96 3.99 -4.16
N ASP A 251 -14.95 4.00 -3.27
CA ASP A 251 -14.10 2.83 -3.05
C ASP A 251 -13.61 2.78 -1.60
N PHE A 252 -13.74 1.62 -0.96
CA PHE A 252 -13.32 1.39 0.41
C PHE A 252 -12.64 0.03 0.56
N GLN A 253 -11.34 0.03 0.87
CA GLN A 253 -10.56 -1.20 1.07
C GLN A 253 -10.28 -1.43 2.56
N ALA A 254 -10.79 -2.54 3.09
CA ALA A 254 -10.64 -2.93 4.49
C ALA A 254 -10.09 -4.36 4.64
N PRO A 255 -8.75 -4.57 4.65
CA PRO A 255 -8.11 -5.87 4.76
C PRO A 255 -8.39 -6.57 6.10
N PHE A 256 -9.19 -7.64 6.12
CA PHE A 256 -9.50 -8.36 7.38
C PHE A 256 -8.61 -9.56 7.66
N GLN A 257 -8.07 -10.20 6.62
CA GLN A 257 -7.15 -11.34 6.56
C GLN A 257 -7.79 -12.70 6.90
N SER A 258 -8.51 -12.83 8.00
CA SER A 258 -9.23 -14.03 8.44
C SER A 258 -10.35 -13.66 9.42
N THR A 259 -11.37 -14.49 9.57
CA THR A 259 -12.39 -14.38 10.63
C THR A 259 -12.09 -15.27 11.83
N SER A 260 -11.21 -16.27 11.68
CA SER A 260 -10.83 -17.14 12.77
C SER A 260 -10.05 -16.39 13.85
N LYS A 261 -10.59 -16.35 15.05
CA LYS A 261 -9.91 -15.73 16.20
C LYS A 261 -8.54 -16.38 16.44
N ARG A 262 -8.45 -17.70 16.31
CA ARG A 262 -7.21 -18.47 16.50
C ARG A 262 -6.15 -18.03 15.47
N ILE A 263 -6.51 -17.96 14.20
CA ILE A 263 -5.60 -17.52 13.13
C ILE A 263 -5.20 -16.05 13.33
N LEU A 264 -6.15 -15.19 13.67
CA LEU A 264 -5.87 -13.77 13.94
C LEU A 264 -4.96 -13.57 15.16
N ASP A 265 -5.07 -14.40 16.18
CA ASP A 265 -4.15 -14.40 17.32
C ASP A 265 -2.71 -14.78 16.88
N MET A 266 -2.58 -15.78 16.00
CA MET A 266 -1.28 -16.17 15.41
C MET A 266 -0.72 -15.06 14.52
N MET A 267 -1.58 -14.35 13.79
CA MET A 267 -1.25 -13.19 12.96
C MET A 267 -0.95 -11.92 13.76
N ASN A 268 -1.14 -11.93 15.08
CA ASN A 268 -1.09 -10.74 15.95
C ASN A 268 -2.07 -9.64 15.52
N ARG A 269 -3.29 -10.04 15.11
CA ARG A 269 -4.41 -9.15 14.69
C ARG A 269 -5.64 -9.30 15.60
N LYS A 270 -5.44 -9.21 16.90
CA LYS A 270 -6.41 -9.54 17.96
C LYS A 270 -7.70 -8.69 18.01
N TYR A 271 -7.79 -7.64 17.19
CA TYR A 271 -8.83 -6.63 17.33
C TYR A 271 -9.85 -6.68 16.18
N PHE A 272 -10.20 -7.86 15.69
CA PHE A 272 -11.20 -8.00 14.64
C PHE A 272 -12.51 -8.58 15.19
N ASP A 273 -13.60 -7.81 15.05
CA ASP A 273 -14.97 -8.22 15.34
C ASP A 273 -15.75 -8.32 14.03
N SER A 274 -15.91 -9.53 13.52
CA SER A 274 -16.58 -9.80 12.24
C SER A 274 -18.04 -9.33 12.22
N LYS A 275 -18.76 -9.43 13.35
CA LYS A 275 -20.16 -9.01 13.44
C LYS A 275 -20.28 -7.48 13.29
N LYS A 276 -19.43 -6.74 13.98
CA LYS A 276 -19.43 -5.28 13.92
C LYS A 276 -19.01 -4.77 12.53
N VAL A 277 -17.99 -5.39 11.93
CA VAL A 277 -17.57 -5.04 10.56
C VAL A 277 -18.64 -5.41 9.54
N SER A 278 -19.28 -6.58 9.64
CA SER A 278 -20.39 -6.97 8.76
C SER A 278 -21.57 -6.00 8.86
N SER A 279 -21.96 -5.62 10.08
CA SER A 279 -23.01 -4.61 10.30
C SER A 279 -22.67 -3.28 9.62
N PHE A 280 -21.43 -2.81 9.76
CA PHE A 280 -20.95 -1.60 9.11
C PHE A 280 -21.03 -1.70 7.58
N MET A 281 -20.50 -2.78 6.99
CA MET A 281 -20.50 -2.98 5.53
C MET A 281 -21.93 -3.03 4.97
N LYS A 282 -22.84 -3.72 5.64
CA LYS A 282 -24.25 -3.79 5.25
C LYS A 282 -24.91 -2.41 5.28
N THR A 283 -24.68 -1.63 6.35
CA THR A 283 -25.19 -0.26 6.47
C THR A 283 -24.59 0.63 5.37
N LEU A 284 -23.27 0.61 5.20
CA LEU A 284 -22.60 1.41 4.19
C LEU A 284 -23.10 1.12 2.78
N ARG A 285 -23.24 -0.13 2.40
CA ARG A 285 -23.70 -0.54 1.05
C ARG A 285 -25.17 -0.23 0.81
N LYS A 286 -25.97 -0.25 1.85
CA LYS A 286 -27.39 0.16 1.77
C LYS A 286 -27.51 1.66 1.55
N GLU A 287 -26.80 2.47 2.32
CA GLU A 287 -26.91 3.94 2.30
C GLU A 287 -26.08 4.56 1.15
N ASN A 288 -24.96 3.96 0.79
CA ASN A 288 -24.11 4.36 -0.33
C ASN A 288 -23.99 3.24 -1.37
N THR A 289 -24.96 3.17 -2.28
CA THR A 289 -25.01 2.13 -3.34
C THR A 289 -23.85 2.25 -4.36
N ARG A 290 -23.13 3.37 -4.42
CA ARG A 290 -22.00 3.59 -5.33
C ARG A 290 -20.68 3.02 -4.81
N VAL A 291 -20.56 2.75 -3.51
CA VAL A 291 -19.30 2.28 -2.95
C VAL A 291 -18.95 0.85 -3.38
N VAL A 292 -17.73 0.66 -3.86
CA VAL A 292 -17.11 -0.66 -4.04
C VAL A 292 -16.33 -1.00 -2.80
N CYS A 293 -16.73 -2.06 -2.10
CA CYS A 293 -16.06 -2.54 -0.91
C CYS A 293 -15.04 -3.61 -1.28
N ARG A 294 -13.78 -3.41 -0.91
CA ARG A 294 -12.67 -4.32 -1.21
C ARG A 294 -12.01 -4.84 0.05
N THR A 295 -11.45 -6.03 -0.01
CA THR A 295 -10.72 -6.61 1.11
C THR A 295 -9.55 -7.47 0.65
N ASP A 296 -8.65 -7.74 1.57
CA ASP A 296 -7.56 -8.70 1.44
C ASP A 296 -7.76 -9.79 2.49
N MET A 297 -7.55 -11.04 2.10
CA MET A 297 -7.52 -12.19 3.00
C MET A 297 -6.29 -13.05 2.74
N ILE A 298 -5.76 -13.67 3.79
CA ILE A 298 -4.66 -14.63 3.72
C ILE A 298 -5.23 -16.02 3.93
N VAL A 299 -4.94 -16.92 2.99
CA VAL A 299 -5.33 -18.35 3.04
C VAL A 299 -4.10 -19.24 3.13
N GLY A 300 -4.29 -20.49 3.57
CA GLY A 300 -3.17 -21.41 3.75
C GLY A 300 -2.24 -21.00 4.90
N TRP A 301 -2.77 -20.30 5.91
CA TRP A 301 -2.02 -20.06 7.13
C TRP A 301 -1.69 -21.39 7.81
N PRO A 302 -0.48 -21.56 8.42
CA PRO A 302 -0.13 -22.81 9.10
C PRO A 302 -1.22 -23.28 10.06
N THR A 303 -1.64 -24.53 9.90
CA THR A 303 -2.71 -25.16 10.67
C THR A 303 -4.13 -24.57 10.46
N GLU A 304 -4.34 -23.71 9.48
CA GLU A 304 -5.69 -23.26 9.11
C GLU A 304 -6.55 -24.45 8.73
N THR A 305 -7.72 -24.58 9.34
CA THR A 305 -8.67 -25.62 8.96
C THR A 305 -9.54 -25.19 7.78
N GLU A 306 -10.14 -26.16 7.09
CA GLU A 306 -11.06 -25.85 6.00
C GLU A 306 -12.28 -25.07 6.49
N GLU A 307 -12.80 -25.37 7.68
CA GLU A 307 -13.91 -24.65 8.30
C GLU A 307 -13.55 -23.17 8.57
N GLU A 308 -12.40 -22.90 9.18
CA GLU A 308 -11.94 -21.52 9.42
C GLU A 308 -11.77 -20.71 8.12
N ARG A 309 -11.30 -21.37 7.07
CA ARG A 309 -11.16 -20.77 5.75
C ARG A 309 -12.52 -20.51 5.10
N GLN A 310 -13.44 -21.49 5.21
CA GLN A 310 -14.80 -21.35 4.67
C GLN A 310 -15.57 -20.22 5.35
N ASP A 311 -15.50 -20.09 6.67
CA ASP A 311 -16.08 -18.97 7.43
C ASP A 311 -15.55 -17.61 6.94
N SER A 312 -14.25 -17.55 6.66
CA SER A 312 -13.61 -16.32 6.13
C SER A 312 -14.07 -16.01 4.70
N LEU A 313 -14.25 -17.03 3.86
CA LEU A 313 -14.76 -16.88 2.49
C LEU A 313 -16.22 -16.41 2.47
N GLU A 314 -17.08 -16.99 3.32
CA GLU A 314 -18.48 -16.56 3.44
C GLU A 314 -18.57 -15.11 3.92
N PHE A 315 -17.79 -14.76 4.95
CA PHE A 315 -17.71 -13.38 5.41
C PHE A 315 -17.25 -12.42 4.29
N ALA A 316 -16.23 -12.80 3.53
CA ALA A 316 -15.75 -12.00 2.39
C ALA A 316 -16.83 -11.83 1.33
N ALA A 317 -17.48 -12.93 0.94
CA ALA A 317 -18.53 -12.94 -0.08
C ALA A 317 -19.76 -12.11 0.32
N ASP A 318 -20.14 -12.11 1.58
CA ASP A 318 -21.32 -11.38 2.06
C ASP A 318 -21.08 -9.87 2.19
N ASN A 319 -19.84 -9.44 2.44
CA ASN A 319 -19.54 -8.07 2.83
C ASN A 319 -18.77 -7.27 1.78
N PHE A 320 -18.09 -7.92 0.81
CA PHE A 320 -17.21 -7.24 -0.12
C PHE A 320 -17.56 -7.55 -1.58
N ASP A 321 -17.19 -6.65 -2.47
CA ASP A 321 -17.38 -6.78 -3.91
C ASP A 321 -16.12 -7.36 -4.59
N GLU A 322 -14.95 -7.08 -4.03
CA GLU A 322 -13.64 -7.54 -4.50
C GLU A 322 -12.81 -8.11 -3.36
N VAL A 323 -12.16 -9.24 -3.59
CA VAL A 323 -11.33 -9.95 -2.62
C VAL A 323 -9.98 -10.29 -3.24
N ALA A 324 -8.92 -9.74 -2.66
CA ALA A 324 -7.56 -10.19 -2.94
C ALA A 324 -7.23 -11.38 -2.02
N VAL A 325 -6.97 -12.52 -2.63
CA VAL A 325 -6.64 -13.76 -1.93
C VAL A 325 -5.13 -13.96 -1.92
N TYR A 326 -4.51 -13.67 -0.79
CA TYR A 326 -3.08 -13.85 -0.57
C TYR A 326 -2.78 -15.23 0.02
N SER A 327 -1.60 -15.74 -0.27
CA SER A 327 -0.96 -16.79 0.53
C SER A 327 0.13 -16.17 1.40
N ILE A 328 0.50 -16.87 2.50
CA ILE A 328 1.64 -16.45 3.29
C ILE A 328 2.95 -16.89 2.64
N GLU A 329 3.90 -15.98 2.56
CA GLU A 329 5.31 -16.30 2.31
C GLU A 329 6.08 -16.20 3.61
N PHE A 330 6.77 -17.28 3.99
CA PHE A 330 7.53 -17.32 5.23
C PHE A 330 8.93 -16.73 5.04
N ASN A 331 9.21 -15.69 5.81
CA ASN A 331 10.53 -15.11 5.94
C ASN A 331 11.04 -15.34 7.37
N LYS A 332 12.28 -15.87 7.52
CA LYS A 332 12.92 -16.17 8.80
C LYS A 332 13.04 -14.97 9.74
N ASP A 333 13.03 -13.76 9.19
CA ASP A 333 13.17 -12.53 9.95
C ASP A 333 11.82 -12.01 10.50
N LEU A 334 10.71 -12.66 10.16
CA LEU A 334 9.37 -12.29 10.63
C LEU A 334 8.91 -13.13 11.84
N PRO A 335 8.14 -12.54 12.75
CA PRO A 335 7.58 -13.28 13.89
C PRO A 335 6.72 -14.51 13.52
N ALA A 336 6.16 -14.52 12.29
CA ALA A 336 5.40 -15.67 11.77
C ALA A 336 6.27 -16.89 11.50
N TRP A 337 7.60 -16.74 11.36
CA TRP A 337 8.54 -17.83 11.10
C TRP A 337 8.43 -18.99 12.11
N LYS A 338 8.07 -18.70 13.35
CA LYS A 338 7.85 -19.73 14.39
C LYS A 338 6.78 -20.77 14.04
N TYR A 339 6.02 -20.56 12.98
CA TYR A 339 5.00 -21.49 12.47
C TYR A 339 5.42 -22.17 11.16
N ALA A 340 6.61 -21.90 10.65
CA ALA A 340 7.06 -22.36 9.34
C ALA A 340 7.18 -23.89 9.24
N ASP A 341 7.44 -24.60 10.36
CA ASP A 341 7.44 -26.06 10.43
C ASP A 341 6.07 -26.71 10.19
N LYS A 342 5.00 -25.93 10.30
CA LYS A 342 3.60 -26.35 10.12
C LYS A 342 2.96 -25.80 8.85
N GLN A 343 3.76 -25.22 7.96
CA GLN A 343 3.24 -24.69 6.71
C GLN A 343 2.74 -25.78 5.75
N PHE A 344 1.75 -25.45 4.97
CA PHE A 344 1.35 -26.25 3.84
C PHE A 344 2.45 -26.27 2.77
N SER A 345 2.52 -27.33 1.98
CA SER A 345 3.37 -27.36 0.80
C SER A 345 2.91 -26.29 -0.21
N LYS A 346 3.83 -25.87 -1.08
CA LYS A 346 3.48 -24.89 -2.13
C LYS A 346 2.29 -25.34 -2.98
N ALA A 347 2.26 -26.62 -3.36
CA ALA A 347 1.17 -27.18 -4.16
C ALA A 347 -0.19 -27.14 -3.44
N GLU A 348 -0.20 -27.39 -2.11
CA GLU A 348 -1.42 -27.25 -1.31
C GLU A 348 -1.86 -25.79 -1.21
N VAL A 349 -0.94 -24.87 -0.98
CA VAL A 349 -1.25 -23.42 -0.92
C VAL A 349 -1.80 -22.93 -2.26
N ASP A 350 -1.17 -23.29 -3.38
CA ASP A 350 -1.62 -22.92 -4.73
C ASP A 350 -3.05 -23.45 -5.02
N LYS A 351 -3.31 -24.70 -4.60
CA LYS A 351 -4.64 -25.30 -4.70
C LYS A 351 -5.66 -24.56 -3.84
N ILE A 352 -5.35 -24.31 -2.56
CA ILE A 352 -6.23 -23.57 -1.63
C ILE A 352 -6.56 -22.19 -2.23
N GLN A 353 -5.57 -21.46 -2.71
CA GLN A 353 -5.76 -20.13 -3.28
C GLN A 353 -6.64 -20.16 -4.53
N LYS A 354 -6.46 -21.18 -5.38
CA LYS A 354 -7.29 -21.39 -6.56
C LYS A 354 -8.74 -21.68 -6.17
N ASP A 355 -8.97 -22.65 -5.27
CA ASP A 355 -10.29 -23.06 -4.81
C ASP A 355 -11.06 -21.88 -4.17
N CYS A 356 -10.36 -21.06 -3.36
CA CYS A 356 -10.93 -19.86 -2.76
C CYS A 356 -11.38 -18.83 -3.81
N LYS A 357 -10.57 -18.58 -4.84
CA LYS A 357 -10.96 -17.67 -5.93
C LYS A 357 -12.17 -18.19 -6.69
N GLU A 358 -12.20 -19.48 -7.01
CA GLU A 358 -13.34 -20.11 -7.69
C GLU A 358 -14.63 -20.01 -6.86
N TYR A 359 -14.56 -20.23 -5.55
CA TYR A 359 -15.70 -20.04 -4.64
C TYR A 359 -16.23 -18.61 -4.72
N LEU A 360 -15.35 -17.61 -4.61
CA LEU A 360 -15.71 -16.19 -4.67
C LEU A 360 -16.31 -15.81 -6.03
N PHE A 361 -15.76 -16.30 -7.13
CA PHE A 361 -16.33 -16.11 -8.47
C PHE A 361 -17.74 -16.67 -8.60
N LYS A 362 -17.99 -17.89 -8.10
CA LYS A 362 -19.33 -18.49 -8.06
C LYS A 362 -20.33 -17.67 -7.24
N ARG A 363 -19.85 -16.91 -6.27
CA ARG A 363 -20.63 -15.95 -5.46
C ARG A 363 -20.73 -14.56 -6.12
N GLY A 364 -20.31 -14.40 -7.37
CA GLY A 364 -20.37 -13.13 -8.12
C GLY A 364 -19.40 -12.08 -7.64
N LYS A 365 -18.28 -12.46 -7.01
CA LYS A 365 -17.26 -11.53 -6.52
C LYS A 365 -16.08 -11.43 -7.48
N MET A 366 -15.48 -10.25 -7.57
CA MET A 366 -14.15 -10.14 -8.15
C MET A 366 -13.14 -10.78 -7.20
N ALA A 367 -12.37 -11.74 -7.67
CA ALA A 367 -11.35 -12.39 -6.87
C ALA A 367 -10.05 -12.50 -7.68
N HIS A 368 -8.92 -12.24 -7.03
CA HIS A 368 -7.61 -12.32 -7.67
C HIS A 368 -6.53 -12.75 -6.67
N ALA A 369 -5.41 -13.25 -7.17
CA ALA A 369 -4.22 -13.41 -6.32
C ALA A 369 -3.70 -12.02 -5.96
N GLY A 370 -3.34 -11.83 -4.70
CA GLY A 370 -2.87 -10.52 -4.24
C GLY A 370 -1.53 -10.09 -4.83
N GLN A 371 -0.74 -11.07 -5.28
CA GLN A 371 0.55 -10.88 -5.94
C GLN A 371 0.32 -10.95 -7.45
N GLN A 372 0.43 -9.82 -8.15
CA GLN A 372 0.12 -9.78 -9.57
C GLN A 372 1.21 -9.15 -10.41
N GLU A 373 1.43 -9.71 -11.60
CA GLU A 373 2.19 -9.09 -12.67
C GLU A 373 1.42 -7.90 -13.27
N ASP A 374 2.13 -6.96 -13.88
CA ASP A 374 1.59 -5.68 -14.36
C ASP A 374 0.39 -5.81 -15.31
N GLU A 375 0.38 -6.78 -16.22
CA GLU A 375 -0.74 -7.03 -17.14
C GLU A 375 -2.05 -7.39 -16.42
N THR A 376 -1.93 -8.18 -15.35
CA THR A 376 -3.09 -8.55 -14.52
C THR A 376 -3.61 -7.36 -13.71
N ALA A 377 -2.73 -6.44 -13.31
CA ALA A 377 -3.11 -5.22 -12.62
C ALA A 377 -3.96 -4.29 -13.51
N LEU A 378 -3.66 -4.20 -14.81
CA LEU A 378 -4.45 -3.43 -15.79
C LEU A 378 -5.84 -4.04 -15.99
N ALA A 379 -5.92 -5.35 -16.21
CA ALA A 379 -7.20 -6.06 -16.35
C ALA A 379 -8.09 -5.89 -15.11
N LEU A 380 -7.50 -5.89 -13.93
CA LEU A 380 -8.18 -5.65 -12.66
C LEU A 380 -8.74 -4.23 -12.58
N GLU A 381 -7.95 -3.22 -12.95
CA GLU A 381 -8.42 -1.84 -12.93
C GLU A 381 -9.57 -1.64 -13.93
N ALA A 382 -9.51 -2.25 -15.12
CA ALA A 382 -10.60 -2.24 -16.09
C ALA A 382 -11.90 -2.84 -15.49
N ASN A 383 -11.78 -3.96 -14.79
CA ASN A 383 -12.93 -4.60 -14.13
C ASN A 383 -13.48 -3.76 -12.97
N ARG A 384 -12.62 -3.09 -12.20
CA ARG A 384 -13.02 -2.14 -11.15
C ARG A 384 -13.77 -0.94 -11.72
N ILE A 385 -13.34 -0.42 -12.87
CA ILE A 385 -14.03 0.66 -13.57
C ILE A 385 -15.43 0.22 -13.95
N LYS A 386 -15.56 -0.93 -14.62
CA LYS A 386 -16.87 -1.51 -15.00
C LYS A 386 -17.78 -1.72 -13.79
N LEU A 387 -17.26 -2.23 -12.68
CA LEU A 387 -18.02 -2.43 -11.46
C LEU A 387 -18.54 -1.10 -10.89
N ARG A 388 -17.68 -0.06 -10.83
CA ARG A 388 -18.08 1.28 -10.37
C ARG A 388 -19.13 1.91 -11.28
N GLU A 389 -18.99 1.79 -12.59
CA GLU A 389 -19.96 2.30 -13.56
C GLU A 389 -21.32 1.58 -13.43
N SER A 390 -21.31 0.26 -13.28
CA SER A 390 -22.52 -0.51 -13.02
C SER A 390 -23.22 -0.07 -11.73
N LYS A 391 -22.49 0.13 -10.64
CA LYS A 391 -23.06 0.64 -9.38
C LYS A 391 -23.55 2.07 -9.51
N LYS A 392 -22.91 2.91 -10.30
CA LYS A 392 -23.36 4.28 -10.59
C LYS A 392 -24.68 4.27 -11.33
N ALA A 393 -24.82 3.39 -12.34
CA ALA A 393 -26.05 3.25 -13.13
C ALA A 393 -27.22 2.72 -12.29
N GLN A 394 -26.96 1.83 -11.33
CA GLN A 394 -28.00 1.29 -10.43
C GLN A 394 -28.43 2.29 -9.34
N ALA A 395 -27.68 3.37 -9.14
CA ALA A 395 -27.94 4.37 -8.11
C ALA A 395 -28.75 5.59 -8.63
N ILE A 396 -29.07 5.61 -9.93
CA ILE A 396 -29.95 6.56 -10.61
C ILE A 396 -31.36 5.99 -10.68
#